data_627f7377a415685cc00489ca181d08b6
#
_entry.id   627f7377a415685cc00489ca181d08b6
#
_cell.length_a   1.000
_cell.length_b   1.000
_cell.length_c   1.000
_cell.angle_alpha   90.00
_cell.angle_beta   90.00
_cell.angle_gamma   90.00
#
_symmetry.space_group_name_H-M   'P 1'
#
loop_
_entity.id
_entity.type
_entity.pdbx_description
1 polymer ?
#
loop_
_entity_poly.entity_id
_entity_poly.type
_entity_poly.pdbx_seq_one_letter_code
_entity_poly.pdbx_strand_id
1 'polypeptide(L)'
;MVVSGANRRVLVVDDECIIADTLALILERNGFVAKAVYSGEKAIEAARELKPHALISDVVMNGMTGIDAAIDISKIVPDCRIILFSGQAATADLQKRAKASGHSFEILAKPVHPTVLLNLLANKG
;
A
#
# COMPACT_ATOMS: atom_id res chain seq x y z
N MET A 1 26.09 -4.61 -0.79
CA MET A 1 25.28 -3.74 -0.02
C MET A 1 23.83 -4.12 -0.11
N VAL A 2 23.23 -4.19 0.99
CA VAL A 2 21.85 -4.59 1.00
C VAL A 2 20.97 -3.43 0.61
N VAL A 3 20.05 -3.68 -0.25
CA VAL A 3 19.06 -2.68 -0.51
C VAL A 3 18.13 -2.64 0.65
N SER A 4 18.18 -1.63 1.40
CA SER A 4 17.28 -1.48 2.51
C SER A 4 16.27 -0.41 2.20
N GLY A 5 15.31 -0.27 3.06
CA GLY A 5 14.34 0.78 2.96
C GLY A 5 14.91 2.16 3.18
N ALA A 6 16.12 2.25 3.73
CA ALA A 6 16.78 3.53 3.99
C ALA A 6 15.87 4.49 4.75
N ASN A 7 15.16 3.99 5.75
CA ASN A 7 14.21 4.77 6.55
C ASN A 7 13.01 5.30 5.76
N ARG A 8 12.74 4.73 4.60
CA ARG A 8 11.55 5.11 3.85
C ARG A 8 10.32 4.61 4.59
N ARG A 9 9.31 5.44 4.63
CA ARG A 9 8.10 5.17 5.40
C ARG A 9 7.07 4.49 4.53
N VAL A 10 6.54 3.38 5.03
CA VAL A 10 5.52 2.60 4.32
C VAL A 10 4.32 2.40 5.23
N LEU A 11 3.15 2.72 4.71
CA LEU A 11 1.90 2.49 5.42
C LEU A 11 1.25 1.24 4.85
N VAL A 12 0.98 0.26 5.72
CA VAL A 12 0.39 -1.02 5.33
C VAL A 12 -1.04 -1.07 5.86
N VAL A 13 -2.00 -1.33 4.97
CA VAL A 13 -3.42 -1.32 5.32
C VAL A 13 -4.07 -2.63 4.93
N ASP A 14 -4.64 -3.34 5.89
CA ASP A 14 -5.40 -4.55 5.64
C ASP A 14 -6.30 -4.78 6.83
N ASP A 15 -7.57 -5.10 6.59
CA ASP A 15 -8.49 -5.35 7.70
C ASP A 15 -8.22 -6.69 8.40
N GLU A 16 -7.39 -7.55 7.80
CA GLU A 16 -6.87 -8.72 8.49
C GLU A 16 -5.59 -8.31 9.21
N CYS A 17 -5.68 -8.13 10.52
CA CYS A 17 -4.57 -7.60 11.30
C CYS A 17 -3.29 -8.41 11.16
N ILE A 18 -3.43 -9.74 11.10
CA ILE A 18 -2.27 -10.62 11.00
C ILE A 18 -1.51 -10.33 9.70
N ILE A 19 -2.23 -10.11 8.61
CA ILE A 19 -1.60 -9.82 7.32
C ILE A 19 -0.88 -8.47 7.36
N ALA A 20 -1.55 -7.45 7.86
CA ALA A 20 -0.95 -6.13 7.95
C ALA A 20 0.29 -6.13 8.84
N ASP A 21 0.18 -6.76 10.01
CA ASP A 21 1.29 -6.80 10.96
C ASP A 21 2.47 -7.59 10.42
N THR A 22 2.20 -8.71 9.74
CA THR A 22 3.26 -9.52 9.17
C THR A 22 4.01 -8.77 8.08
N LEU A 23 3.29 -8.09 7.20
CA LEU A 23 3.93 -7.30 6.15
C LEU A 23 4.76 -6.16 6.74
N ALA A 24 4.23 -5.48 7.74
CA ALA A 24 4.96 -4.40 8.39
C ALA A 24 6.26 -4.91 9.02
N LEU A 25 6.20 -6.08 9.66
CA LEU A 25 7.38 -6.68 10.26
C LEU A 25 8.43 -7.02 9.21
N ILE A 26 8.02 -7.61 8.10
CA ILE A 26 8.93 -7.94 7.01
C ILE A 26 9.60 -6.68 6.47
N LEU A 27 8.83 -5.63 6.28
CA LEU A 27 9.36 -4.37 5.79
C LEU A 27 10.37 -3.77 6.77
N GLU A 28 10.05 -3.79 8.06
CA GLU A 28 10.97 -3.26 9.06
C GLU A 28 12.28 -4.01 9.10
N ARG A 29 12.23 -5.32 8.92
CA ARG A 29 13.45 -6.13 8.87
C ARG A 29 14.31 -5.83 7.65
N ASN A 30 13.73 -5.16 6.67
CA ASN A 30 14.43 -4.77 5.45
C ASN A 30 14.73 -3.27 5.40
N GLY A 31 14.68 -2.60 6.54
CA GLY A 31 15.13 -1.23 6.67
C GLY A 31 14.07 -0.14 6.44
N PHE A 32 12.83 -0.54 6.19
CA PHE A 32 11.74 0.42 6.06
C PHE A 32 11.18 0.79 7.43
N VAL A 33 10.58 1.96 7.52
CA VAL A 33 9.78 2.33 8.68
C VAL A 33 8.34 2.01 8.30
N ALA A 34 7.79 0.95 8.86
CA ALA A 34 6.47 0.47 8.46
C ALA A 34 5.46 0.63 9.58
N LYS A 35 4.26 1.06 9.21
CA LYS A 35 3.15 1.15 10.15
C LYS A 35 1.98 0.38 9.58
N ALA A 36 1.39 -0.50 10.39
CA ALA A 36 0.21 -1.26 10.00
C ALA A 36 -1.04 -0.61 10.59
N VAL A 37 -2.06 -0.45 9.75
CA VAL A 37 -3.39 -0.02 10.19
C VAL A 37 -4.41 -0.95 9.55
N TYR A 38 -5.64 -0.93 10.03
CA TYR A 38 -6.58 -1.99 9.71
C TYR A 38 -7.88 -1.51 9.07
N SER A 39 -7.90 -0.28 8.62
CA SER A 39 -9.06 0.25 7.89
C SER A 39 -8.61 1.43 7.02
N GLY A 40 -9.44 1.75 6.03
CA GLY A 40 -9.16 2.89 5.16
C GLY A 40 -9.17 4.20 5.93
N GLU A 41 -10.09 4.32 6.87
CA GLU A 41 -10.19 5.53 7.69
C GLU A 41 -8.94 5.73 8.55
N LYS A 42 -8.46 4.65 9.15
CA LYS A 42 -7.24 4.73 9.95
C LYS A 42 -6.02 4.98 9.07
N ALA A 43 -6.05 4.49 7.84
CA ALA A 43 -4.97 4.76 6.90
C ALA A 43 -4.87 6.25 6.57
N ILE A 44 -6.00 6.90 6.37
CA ILE A 44 -6.01 8.33 6.07
C ILE A 44 -5.45 9.12 7.26
N GLU A 45 -5.88 8.79 8.47
CA GLU A 45 -5.34 9.43 9.68
C GLU A 45 -3.82 9.23 9.79
N ALA A 46 -3.37 8.00 9.59
CA ALA A 46 -1.95 7.69 9.70
C ALA A 46 -1.13 8.39 8.62
N ALA A 47 -1.69 8.53 7.42
CA ALA A 47 -0.97 9.19 6.33
C ALA A 47 -0.71 10.67 6.62
N ARG A 48 -1.62 11.33 7.33
CA ARG A 48 -1.42 12.74 7.69
C ARG A 48 -0.21 12.92 8.59
N GLU A 49 0.02 11.97 9.49
CA GLU A 49 1.13 12.04 10.43
C GLU A 49 2.40 11.47 9.86
N LEU A 50 2.30 10.30 9.26
CA LEU A 50 3.46 9.57 8.77
C LEU A 50 4.00 10.13 7.46
N LYS A 51 3.13 10.64 6.61
CA LYS A 51 3.48 11.09 5.26
C LYS A 51 4.30 10.01 4.55
N PRO A 52 3.69 8.86 4.27
CA PRO A 52 4.44 7.71 3.78
C PRO A 52 4.98 7.93 2.38
N HIS A 53 6.10 7.30 2.09
CA HIS A 53 6.65 7.25 0.74
C HIS A 53 5.88 6.24 -0.11
N ALA A 54 5.30 5.24 0.53
CA ALA A 54 4.50 4.22 -0.16
C ALA A 54 3.33 3.78 0.71
N LEU A 55 2.23 3.44 0.04
CA LEU A 55 1.06 2.86 0.66
C LEU A 55 0.86 1.49 0.06
N ILE A 56 0.66 0.48 0.91
CA ILE A 56 0.31 -0.87 0.48
C ILE A 56 -1.04 -1.17 1.10
N SER A 57 -2.03 -1.46 0.28
CA SER A 57 -3.39 -1.69 0.79
C SER A 57 -4.09 -2.81 0.04
N ASP A 58 -4.87 -3.59 0.78
CA ASP A 58 -5.83 -4.47 0.16
C ASP A 58 -6.95 -3.59 -0.42
N VAL A 59 -7.50 -3.98 -1.55
CA VAL A 59 -8.59 -3.23 -2.17
C VAL A 59 -9.90 -3.49 -1.44
N VAL A 60 -10.18 -4.74 -1.11
CA VAL A 60 -11.44 -5.11 -0.48
C VAL A 60 -11.28 -5.13 1.03
N MET A 61 -11.90 -4.17 1.68
CA MET A 61 -11.88 -4.06 3.14
C MET A 61 -13.27 -3.70 3.62
N ASN A 62 -13.51 -3.92 4.89
CA ASN A 62 -14.79 -3.51 5.49
C ASN A 62 -14.86 -2.00 5.52
N GLY A 63 -15.96 -1.46 5.06
CA GLY A 63 -16.15 -0.01 5.00
C GLY A 63 -15.50 0.59 3.76
N MET A 64 -14.60 1.52 3.94
CA MET A 64 -13.93 2.21 2.83
C MET A 64 -13.04 1.25 2.06
N THR A 65 -13.12 1.25 0.74
CA THR A 65 -12.24 0.41 -0.08
C THR A 65 -10.83 0.96 -0.11
N GLY A 66 -9.88 0.09 -0.46
CA GLY A 66 -8.49 0.51 -0.63
C GLY A 66 -8.31 1.57 -1.70
N ILE A 67 -9.14 1.55 -2.76
CA ILE A 67 -9.06 2.56 -3.81
C ILE A 67 -9.48 3.91 -3.27
N ASP A 68 -10.59 3.97 -2.53
CA ASP A 68 -11.06 5.23 -1.95
C ASP A 68 -10.02 5.80 -0.98
N ALA A 69 -9.44 4.94 -0.13
CA ALA A 69 -8.41 5.38 0.79
C ALA A 69 -7.18 5.88 0.02
N ALA A 70 -6.79 5.19 -1.05
CA ALA A 70 -5.63 5.58 -1.85
C ALA A 70 -5.82 6.93 -2.51
N ILE A 71 -7.03 7.19 -3.02
CA ILE A 71 -7.33 8.48 -3.64
C ILE A 71 -7.19 9.60 -2.61
N ASP A 72 -7.77 9.41 -1.43
CA ASP A 72 -7.67 10.43 -0.38
C ASP A 72 -6.24 10.64 0.09
N ILE A 73 -5.50 9.54 0.24
CA ILE A 73 -4.09 9.64 0.66
C ILE A 73 -3.25 10.31 -0.41
N SER A 74 -3.55 10.08 -1.70
CA SER A 74 -2.84 10.76 -2.78
C SER A 74 -3.02 12.28 -2.72
N LYS A 75 -4.14 12.74 -2.20
CA LYS A 75 -4.36 14.19 -2.03
C LYS A 75 -3.55 14.75 -0.86
N ILE A 76 -3.35 13.92 0.17
CA ILE A 76 -2.58 14.34 1.35
C ILE A 76 -1.08 14.27 1.08
N VAL A 77 -0.64 13.20 0.42
CA VAL A 77 0.77 12.97 0.12
C VAL A 77 0.89 12.67 -1.38
N PRO A 78 0.96 13.70 -2.22
CA PRO A 78 0.92 13.51 -3.69
C PRO A 78 2.02 12.61 -4.23
N ASP A 79 3.17 12.56 -3.58
CA ASP A 79 4.29 11.74 -4.05
C ASP A 79 4.26 10.31 -3.52
N CYS A 80 3.25 9.95 -2.77
CA CYS A 80 3.14 8.61 -2.21
C CYS A 80 2.91 7.59 -3.32
N ARG A 81 3.76 6.55 -3.35
CA ARG A 81 3.58 5.45 -4.28
C ARG A 81 2.47 4.55 -3.76
N ILE A 82 1.51 4.22 -4.60
CA ILE A 82 0.34 3.43 -4.21
C ILE A 82 0.43 2.03 -4.80
N ILE A 83 0.41 1.02 -3.95
CA ILE A 83 0.41 -0.39 -4.36
C ILE A 83 -0.83 -1.04 -3.75
N LEU A 84 -1.69 -1.59 -4.60
CA LEU A 84 -2.94 -2.21 -4.16
C LEU A 84 -2.91 -3.71 -4.47
N PHE A 85 -3.42 -4.51 -3.53
CA PHE A 85 -3.55 -5.94 -3.71
C PHE A 85 -5.00 -6.26 -3.98
N SER A 86 -5.28 -7.05 -5.02
CA SER A 86 -6.65 -7.43 -5.33
C SER A 86 -6.75 -8.89 -5.72
N GLY A 87 -7.95 -9.45 -5.63
CA GLY A 87 -8.21 -10.76 -6.19
C GLY A 87 -8.07 -10.71 -7.70
N GLN A 88 -7.61 -11.79 -8.32
CA GLN A 88 -7.31 -11.81 -9.75
C GLN A 88 -8.49 -11.40 -10.62
N ALA A 89 -9.68 -11.83 -10.26
CA ALA A 89 -10.86 -11.56 -11.06
C ALA A 89 -11.21 -10.08 -11.16
N ALA A 90 -10.82 -9.29 -10.15
CA ALA A 90 -11.18 -7.88 -10.08
C ALA A 90 -10.10 -6.94 -10.60
N THR A 91 -8.91 -7.45 -10.88
CA THR A 91 -7.75 -6.59 -11.14
C THR A 91 -7.94 -5.69 -12.37
N ALA A 92 -8.48 -6.24 -13.46
CA ALA A 92 -8.66 -5.46 -14.69
C ALA A 92 -9.65 -4.31 -14.51
N ASP A 93 -10.76 -4.57 -13.81
CA ASP A 93 -11.74 -3.53 -13.53
C ASP A 93 -11.15 -2.42 -12.66
N LEU A 94 -10.36 -2.81 -11.65
CA LEU A 94 -9.75 -1.85 -10.75
C LEU A 94 -8.76 -0.97 -11.47
N GLN A 95 -7.98 -1.54 -12.38
CA GLN A 95 -7.04 -0.76 -13.18
C GLN A 95 -7.76 0.25 -14.05
N LYS A 96 -8.89 -0.14 -14.66
CA LYS A 96 -9.70 0.78 -15.44
C LYS A 96 -10.24 1.92 -14.59
N ARG A 97 -10.74 1.59 -13.41
CA ARG A 97 -11.30 2.60 -12.50
C ARG A 97 -10.23 3.59 -12.04
N ALA A 98 -9.05 3.08 -11.72
CA ALA A 98 -7.94 3.93 -11.30
C ALA A 98 -7.55 4.89 -12.42
N LYS A 99 -7.46 4.39 -13.66
CA LYS A 99 -7.15 5.23 -14.80
C LYS A 99 -8.22 6.28 -15.04
N ALA A 100 -9.48 5.90 -14.93
CA ALA A 100 -10.59 6.81 -15.15
C ALA A 100 -10.59 7.96 -14.16
N SER A 101 -10.09 7.72 -12.94
CA SER A 101 -10.02 8.77 -11.94
C SER A 101 -8.72 9.57 -12.01
N GLY A 102 -7.88 9.30 -12.99
CA GLY A 102 -6.64 10.04 -13.18
C GLY A 102 -5.49 9.64 -12.27
N HIS A 103 -5.60 8.48 -11.62
CA HIS A 103 -4.58 8.00 -10.70
C HIS A 103 -3.81 6.84 -11.29
N SER A 104 -2.52 6.80 -10.99
CA SER A 104 -1.64 5.75 -11.49
C SER A 104 -1.23 4.85 -10.35
N PHE A 105 -2.11 3.92 -10.01
CA PHE A 105 -1.85 2.96 -8.94
C PHE A 105 -1.28 1.68 -9.51
N GLU A 106 -0.36 1.07 -8.75
CA GLU A 106 0.14 -0.27 -9.10
C GLU A 106 -0.78 -1.29 -8.45
N ILE A 107 -1.34 -2.19 -9.23
CA ILE A 107 -2.28 -3.19 -8.73
C ILE A 107 -1.68 -4.56 -8.95
N LEU A 108 -1.52 -5.30 -7.86
CA LEU A 108 -0.97 -6.65 -7.89
C LEU A 108 -2.04 -7.66 -7.56
N ALA A 109 -2.11 -8.73 -8.35
CA ALA A 109 -3.07 -9.81 -8.10
C ALA A 109 -2.58 -10.69 -6.96
N LYS A 110 -3.47 -11.05 -6.07
CA LYS A 110 -3.14 -11.98 -4.99
C LYS A 110 -3.00 -13.39 -5.53
N PRO A 111 -2.15 -14.22 -4.94
CA PRO A 111 -1.31 -13.93 -3.77
C PRO A 111 -0.04 -13.20 -4.17
N VAL A 112 0.43 -12.30 -3.31
CA VAL A 112 1.64 -11.53 -3.56
C VAL A 112 2.72 -11.99 -2.60
N HIS A 113 3.81 -12.50 -3.14
CA HIS A 113 4.93 -12.94 -2.31
C HIS A 113 5.67 -11.71 -1.77
N PRO A 114 6.10 -11.73 -0.50
CA PRO A 114 6.82 -10.57 0.06
C PRO A 114 8.05 -10.16 -0.74
N THR A 115 8.74 -11.09 -1.37
CA THR A 115 9.92 -10.78 -2.19
C THR A 115 9.56 -9.87 -3.36
N VAL A 116 8.40 -10.11 -3.99
CA VAL A 116 7.94 -9.26 -5.09
C VAL A 116 7.71 -7.83 -4.59
N LEU A 117 7.09 -7.71 -3.43
CA LEU A 117 6.81 -6.41 -2.85
C LEU A 117 8.10 -5.68 -2.50
N LEU A 118 9.05 -6.37 -1.87
CA LEU A 118 10.33 -5.76 -1.51
C LEU A 118 11.09 -5.29 -2.74
N ASN A 119 11.06 -6.06 -3.82
CA ASN A 119 11.70 -5.67 -5.06
C ASN A 119 11.06 -4.43 -5.68
N LEU A 120 9.73 -4.35 -5.64
CA LEU A 120 9.03 -3.16 -6.13
C LEU A 120 9.43 -1.92 -5.34
N LEU A 121 9.49 -2.04 -4.03
CA LEU A 121 9.82 -0.90 -3.18
C LEU A 121 11.29 -0.50 -3.31
N ALA A 122 12.17 -1.45 -3.55
CA ALA A 122 13.59 -1.17 -3.74
C ALA A 122 13.84 -0.46 -5.06
N ASN A 123 13.06 -0.79 -6.09
CA ASN A 123 13.20 -0.11 -7.37
C ASN A 123 12.32 1.12 -7.32
N LYS A 124 12.85 2.24 -6.92
CA LYS A 124 12.05 3.36 -6.85
C LYS A 124 11.59 3.76 -8.16
N GLY A 125 10.87 3.42 -8.67
CA GLY A 125 10.32 3.70 -9.95
C GLY A 125 10.35 5.12 -10.39
#